data_6edf08ed74ab37d417c9d050ac8943a8
#
_entry.id   6edf08ed74ab37d417c9d050ac8943a8
#
_cell.length_a   1.000
_cell.length_b   1.000
_cell.length_c   1.000
_cell.angle_alpha   90.00
_cell.angle_beta   90.00
_cell.angle_gamma   90.00
#
_symmetry.space_group_name_H-M   'P 1'
#
loop_
_entity.id
_entity.type
_entity.pdbx_description
1 polymer ?
#
loop_
_entity_poly.entity_id
_entity_poly.type
_entity_poly.pdbx_seq_one_letter_code
_entity_poly.pdbx_strand_id
1 'polypeptide(L)'
;MRIDSEVLAAFLHMQELDVQIIRAEKQLQELPERKAVADAMAKRRAVAAKAEQVEKLAAKAENKLARITEEDDGLADKARRIQDEIEQAQGDFRTVDARTKELTGVQERRDALEEDMRAVDAELEKIKAVRAQIAAAMEQIEGVERNVGAAFAQKGGELKQRIADMQAKRKAMAQRVPADDMKLYERTAAATAGVPLALLVEERCGACRTPIEHGRVVDMRSQGNVAVCPNCGRLLILQAH
;
A
#
# COMPACT_ATOMS: atom_id res chain seq x y z
N MET A 1 41.89 29.37 4.34
CA MET A 1 42.40 28.57 3.21
C MET A 1 42.07 29.27 1.89
N ARG A 2 42.86 28.99 0.83
CA ARG A 2 42.58 29.53 -0.53
C ARG A 2 42.06 28.40 -1.42
N ILE A 3 40.90 28.59 -2.00
CA ILE A 3 40.30 27.70 -2.99
C ILE A 3 40.19 28.49 -4.29
N ASP A 4 40.53 27.85 -5.42
CA ASP A 4 40.41 28.46 -6.72
C ASP A 4 38.97 28.92 -7.01
N SER A 5 38.81 30.04 -7.72
CA SER A 5 37.48 30.60 -8.01
C SER A 5 36.62 29.67 -8.88
N GLU A 6 37.22 28.92 -9.81
CA GLU A 6 36.49 27.95 -10.63
C GLU A 6 36.02 26.74 -9.79
N VAL A 7 36.87 26.28 -8.85
CA VAL A 7 36.52 25.22 -7.91
C VAL A 7 35.40 25.69 -6.97
N LEU A 8 35.45 26.93 -6.50
CA LEU A 8 34.44 27.50 -5.64
C LEU A 8 33.07 27.63 -6.36
N ALA A 9 33.11 28.06 -7.63
CA ALA A 9 31.92 28.11 -8.48
C ALA A 9 31.35 26.69 -8.71
N ALA A 10 32.20 25.70 -8.95
CA ALA A 10 31.77 24.30 -9.04
C ALA A 10 31.13 23.79 -7.76
N PHE A 11 31.68 24.12 -6.61
CA PHE A 11 31.12 23.79 -5.30
C PHE A 11 29.73 24.39 -5.09
N LEU A 12 29.52 25.64 -5.43
CA LEU A 12 28.19 26.29 -5.33
C LEU A 12 27.16 25.60 -6.20
N HIS A 13 27.51 25.32 -7.47
CA HIS A 13 26.60 24.58 -8.36
C HIS A 13 26.33 23.16 -7.88
N MET A 14 27.34 22.47 -7.36
CA MET A 14 27.16 21.14 -6.77
C MET A 14 26.23 21.18 -5.57
N GLN A 15 26.38 22.16 -4.67
CA GLN A 15 25.48 22.34 -3.54
C GLN A 15 24.03 22.61 -3.98
N GLU A 16 23.82 23.42 -5.02
CA GLU A 16 22.48 23.66 -5.57
C GLU A 16 21.85 22.36 -6.07
N LEU A 17 22.64 21.53 -6.78
CA LEU A 17 22.20 20.23 -7.25
C LEU A 17 21.93 19.27 -6.07
N ASP A 18 22.82 19.21 -5.08
CA ASP A 18 22.65 18.37 -3.89
C ASP A 18 21.35 18.71 -3.13
N VAL A 19 21.06 20.00 -2.95
CA VAL A 19 19.80 20.46 -2.33
C VAL A 19 18.59 20.11 -3.18
N GLN A 20 18.68 20.24 -4.51
CA GLN A 20 17.59 19.85 -5.41
C GLN A 20 17.36 18.35 -5.42
N ILE A 21 18.40 17.53 -5.40
CA ILE A 21 18.32 16.07 -5.28
C ILE A 21 17.62 15.67 -3.99
N ILE A 22 18.09 16.21 -2.84
CA ILE A 22 17.48 15.92 -1.53
C ILE A 22 15.98 16.27 -1.52
N ARG A 23 15.60 17.41 -2.10
CA ARG A 23 14.20 17.82 -2.20
C ARG A 23 13.39 16.90 -3.11
N ALA A 24 13.94 16.51 -4.25
CA ALA A 24 13.27 15.62 -5.19
C ALA A 24 13.12 14.19 -4.61
N GLU A 25 14.12 13.68 -3.90
CA GLU A 25 14.07 12.40 -3.20
C GLU A 25 13.00 12.42 -2.11
N LYS A 26 12.93 13.51 -1.33
CA LYS A 26 11.86 13.70 -0.35
C LYS A 26 10.49 13.74 -1.00
N GLN A 27 10.32 14.48 -2.11
CA GLN A 27 9.07 14.49 -2.88
C GLN A 27 8.68 13.09 -3.36
N LEU A 28 9.65 12.30 -3.84
CA LEU A 28 9.41 10.92 -4.28
C LEU A 28 8.94 10.02 -3.12
N GLN A 29 9.49 10.20 -1.93
CA GLN A 29 9.08 9.45 -0.74
C GLN A 29 7.69 9.85 -0.24
N GLU A 30 7.35 11.14 -0.35
CA GLU A 30 6.11 11.74 0.15
C GLU A 30 5.00 11.81 -0.92
N LEU A 31 5.18 11.15 -2.08
CA LEU A 31 4.16 11.12 -3.12
C LEU A 31 2.82 10.61 -2.55
N PRO A 32 1.72 11.39 -2.64
CA PRO A 32 0.43 10.99 -2.12
C PRO A 32 -0.12 9.73 -2.81
N GLU A 33 0.24 9.51 -4.07
CA GLU A 33 -0.10 8.31 -4.83
C GLU A 33 0.46 7.04 -4.20
N ARG A 34 1.61 7.09 -3.54
CA ARG A 34 2.20 5.96 -2.81
C ARG A 34 1.29 5.47 -1.69
N LYS A 35 0.74 6.42 -0.92
CA LYS A 35 -0.23 6.09 0.13
C LYS A 35 -1.52 5.55 -0.46
N ALA A 36 -2.02 6.18 -1.51
CA ALA A 36 -3.25 5.76 -2.17
C ALA A 36 -3.15 4.34 -2.76
N VAL A 37 -2.00 3.95 -3.33
CA VAL A 37 -1.73 2.56 -3.76
C VAL A 37 -1.76 1.61 -2.56
N ALA A 38 -1.09 1.95 -1.46
CA ALA A 38 -1.08 1.12 -0.26
C ALA A 38 -2.48 0.94 0.34
N ASP A 39 -3.28 2.02 0.38
CA ASP A 39 -4.67 2.00 0.87
C ASP A 39 -5.58 1.15 -0.04
N ALA A 40 -5.42 1.24 -1.35
CA ALA A 40 -6.17 0.42 -2.31
C ALA A 40 -5.83 -1.07 -2.15
N MET A 41 -4.55 -1.41 -2.04
CA MET A 41 -4.10 -2.78 -1.77
C MET A 41 -4.61 -3.33 -0.44
N ALA A 42 -4.67 -2.51 0.61
CA ALA A 42 -5.23 -2.90 1.91
C ALA A 42 -6.74 -3.19 1.81
N LYS A 43 -7.49 -2.34 1.11
CA LYS A 43 -8.92 -2.56 0.83
C LYS A 43 -9.14 -3.84 0.04
N ARG A 44 -8.36 -4.09 -1.00
CA ARG A 44 -8.44 -5.33 -1.79
C ARG A 44 -8.27 -6.56 -0.93
N ARG A 45 -7.25 -6.58 -0.06
CA ARG A 45 -7.02 -7.71 0.87
C ARG A 45 -8.20 -7.91 1.81
N ALA A 46 -8.78 -6.84 2.34
CA ALA A 46 -9.94 -6.92 3.23
C ALA A 46 -11.17 -7.48 2.52
N VAL A 47 -11.44 -7.07 1.28
CA VAL A 47 -12.55 -7.58 0.48
C VAL A 47 -12.30 -9.04 0.08
N ALA A 48 -11.08 -9.42 -0.30
CA ALA A 48 -10.72 -10.80 -0.60
C ALA A 48 -10.91 -11.74 0.60
N ALA A 49 -10.54 -11.29 1.80
CA ALA A 49 -10.78 -12.06 3.03
C ALA A 49 -12.28 -12.26 3.33
N LYS A 50 -13.11 -11.25 3.04
CA LYS A 50 -14.57 -11.38 3.15
C LYS A 50 -15.12 -12.35 2.10
N ALA A 51 -14.62 -12.31 0.87
CA ALA A 51 -14.99 -13.25 -0.18
C ALA A 51 -14.74 -14.70 0.26
N GLU A 52 -13.58 -14.98 0.81
CA GLU A 52 -13.25 -16.32 1.31
C GLU A 52 -14.20 -16.79 2.44
N GLN A 53 -14.59 -15.89 3.34
CA GLN A 53 -15.57 -16.21 4.38
C GLN A 53 -16.95 -16.53 3.79
N VAL A 54 -17.39 -15.76 2.80
CA VAL A 54 -18.66 -15.97 2.11
C VAL A 54 -18.67 -17.31 1.36
N GLU A 55 -17.57 -17.67 0.71
CA GLU A 55 -17.44 -18.98 0.05
C GLU A 55 -17.52 -20.15 1.05
N LYS A 56 -16.92 -20.01 2.23
CA LYS A 56 -17.05 -21.02 3.29
C LYS A 56 -18.48 -21.15 3.82
N LEU A 57 -19.21 -20.04 3.89
CA LEU A 57 -20.64 -20.06 4.28
C LEU A 57 -21.48 -20.71 3.18
N ALA A 58 -21.25 -20.36 1.92
CA ALA A 58 -21.93 -20.98 0.78
C ALA A 58 -21.75 -22.51 0.75
N ALA A 59 -20.51 -22.97 0.86
CA ALA A 59 -20.23 -24.41 0.89
C ALA A 59 -20.92 -25.13 2.05
N LYS A 60 -21.05 -24.49 3.22
CA LYS A 60 -21.80 -25.07 4.35
C LYS A 60 -23.29 -25.16 4.06
N ALA A 61 -23.88 -24.11 3.49
CA ALA A 61 -25.31 -24.10 3.14
C ALA A 61 -25.61 -25.11 2.02
N GLU A 62 -24.78 -25.17 0.99
CA GLU A 62 -24.91 -26.15 -0.11
C GLU A 62 -24.80 -27.59 0.42
N ASN A 63 -23.84 -27.89 1.31
CA ASN A 63 -23.70 -29.21 1.91
C ASN A 63 -24.92 -29.56 2.82
N LYS A 64 -25.48 -28.54 3.52
CA LYS A 64 -26.70 -28.74 4.32
C LYS A 64 -27.88 -29.06 3.41
N LEU A 65 -28.05 -28.32 2.33
CA LEU A 65 -29.12 -28.55 1.36
C LEU A 65 -29.02 -29.96 0.76
N ALA A 66 -27.81 -30.38 0.34
CA ALA A 66 -27.60 -31.71 -0.22
C ALA A 66 -28.02 -32.83 0.76
N ARG A 67 -27.68 -32.72 2.06
CA ARG A 67 -28.09 -33.72 3.07
C ARG A 67 -29.58 -33.75 3.28
N ILE A 68 -30.24 -32.59 3.33
CA ILE A 68 -31.70 -32.51 3.49
C ILE A 68 -32.39 -33.17 2.27
N THR A 69 -31.89 -32.87 1.06
CA THR A 69 -32.44 -33.45 -0.18
C THR A 69 -32.28 -34.98 -0.17
N GLU A 70 -31.11 -35.50 0.21
CA GLU A 70 -30.85 -36.95 0.28
C GLU A 70 -31.78 -37.63 1.31
N GLU A 71 -32.02 -36.98 2.46
CA GLU A 71 -32.96 -37.51 3.44
C GLU A 71 -34.41 -37.49 2.93
N ASP A 72 -34.85 -36.41 2.27
CA ASP A 72 -36.19 -36.32 1.68
C ASP A 72 -36.42 -37.36 0.59
N ASP A 73 -35.44 -37.55 -0.30
CA ASP A 73 -35.49 -38.58 -1.36
C ASP A 73 -35.65 -39.99 -0.75
N GLY A 74 -34.88 -40.27 0.30
CA GLY A 74 -35.00 -41.55 1.03
C GLY A 74 -36.38 -41.76 1.69
N LEU A 75 -36.94 -40.69 2.23
CA LEU A 75 -38.30 -40.71 2.81
C LEU A 75 -39.41 -40.81 1.74
N ALA A 76 -39.19 -40.17 0.59
CA ALA A 76 -40.10 -40.31 -0.57
C ALA A 76 -40.15 -41.75 -1.06
N ASP A 77 -39.00 -42.42 -1.15
CA ASP A 77 -38.94 -43.84 -1.51
C ASP A 77 -39.60 -44.76 -0.46
N LYS A 78 -39.44 -44.40 0.84
CA LYS A 78 -40.13 -45.10 1.94
C LYS A 78 -41.63 -44.89 1.87
N ALA A 79 -42.09 -43.70 1.65
CA ALA A 79 -43.50 -43.38 1.53
C ALA A 79 -44.17 -44.18 0.39
N ARG A 80 -43.51 -44.30 -0.75
CA ARG A 80 -44.00 -45.10 -1.89
C ARG A 80 -44.15 -46.57 -1.50
N ARG A 81 -43.14 -47.15 -0.86
CA ARG A 81 -43.20 -48.57 -0.41
C ARG A 81 -44.30 -48.80 0.59
N ILE A 82 -44.52 -47.90 1.56
CA ILE A 82 -45.61 -48.02 2.53
C ILE A 82 -46.95 -47.91 1.82
N GLN A 83 -47.10 -47.03 0.82
CA GLN A 83 -48.31 -46.91 0.03
C GLN A 83 -48.64 -48.21 -0.71
N ASP A 84 -47.65 -48.83 -1.35
CA ASP A 84 -47.80 -50.11 -2.04
C ASP A 84 -48.20 -51.23 -1.05
N GLU A 85 -47.63 -51.26 0.15
CA GLU A 85 -47.99 -52.22 1.21
C GLU A 85 -49.45 -52.02 1.71
N ILE A 86 -49.93 -50.78 1.85
CA ILE A 86 -51.31 -50.48 2.18
C ILE A 86 -52.29 -51.02 1.09
N GLU A 87 -51.92 -50.82 -0.18
CA GLU A 87 -52.74 -51.31 -1.31
C GLU A 87 -52.78 -52.83 -1.35
N GLN A 88 -51.71 -53.51 -1.00
CA GLN A 88 -51.64 -54.97 -1.01
C GLN A 88 -52.34 -55.62 0.20
N ALA A 89 -52.46 -54.86 1.36
CA ALA A 89 -53.07 -55.35 2.56
C ALA A 89 -54.61 -55.27 2.59
N GLN A 90 -55.27 -55.27 1.45
CA GLN A 90 -56.74 -55.18 1.31
C GLN A 90 -57.45 -56.26 2.19
N GLY A 91 -58.25 -55.79 3.18
CA GLY A 91 -58.99 -56.67 4.12
C GLY A 91 -58.29 -56.88 5.46
N ASP A 92 -57.08 -56.53 5.69
CA ASP A 92 -56.41 -56.54 6.99
C ASP A 92 -56.35 -55.13 7.59
N PHE A 93 -57.46 -54.76 8.29
CA PHE A 93 -57.59 -53.44 8.91
C PHE A 93 -56.49 -53.08 9.89
N ARG A 94 -55.91 -54.06 10.59
CA ARG A 94 -54.85 -53.81 11.57
C ARG A 94 -53.55 -53.42 10.89
N THR A 95 -53.15 -54.08 9.80
CA THR A 95 -51.98 -53.76 9.01
C THR A 95 -52.15 -52.41 8.29
N VAL A 96 -53.33 -52.14 7.70
CA VAL A 96 -53.64 -50.85 7.06
C VAL A 96 -53.56 -49.68 8.05
N ASP A 97 -54.15 -49.80 9.26
CA ASP A 97 -54.09 -48.72 10.30
C ASP A 97 -52.62 -48.45 10.72
N ALA A 98 -51.84 -49.52 10.97
CA ALA A 98 -50.46 -49.38 11.35
C ALA A 98 -49.59 -48.68 10.25
N ARG A 99 -49.76 -49.10 8.99
CA ARG A 99 -49.03 -48.52 7.85
C ARG A 99 -49.49 -47.09 7.54
N THR A 100 -50.76 -46.77 7.71
CA THR A 100 -51.26 -45.41 7.56
C THR A 100 -50.64 -44.45 8.57
N LYS A 101 -50.52 -44.88 9.82
CA LYS A 101 -49.83 -44.10 10.88
C LYS A 101 -48.34 -43.89 10.54
N GLU A 102 -47.68 -44.94 10.05
CA GLU A 102 -46.28 -44.84 9.62
C GLU A 102 -46.13 -43.86 8.42
N LEU A 103 -47.03 -43.93 7.44
CA LEU A 103 -47.04 -43.02 6.28
C LEU A 103 -47.22 -41.57 6.73
N THR A 104 -48.15 -41.32 7.67
CA THR A 104 -48.37 -39.98 8.22
C THR A 104 -47.10 -39.45 8.87
N GLY A 105 -46.40 -40.23 9.70
CA GLY A 105 -45.15 -39.80 10.31
C GLY A 105 -44.04 -39.53 9.29
N VAL A 106 -43.96 -40.29 8.19
CA VAL A 106 -43.07 -40.03 7.09
C VAL A 106 -43.38 -38.72 6.37
N GLN A 107 -44.70 -38.45 6.14
CA GLN A 107 -45.12 -37.19 5.51
C GLN A 107 -44.84 -35.99 6.39
N GLU A 108 -45.15 -36.04 7.71
CA GLU A 108 -44.80 -34.97 8.64
C GLU A 108 -43.30 -34.67 8.66
N ARG A 109 -42.45 -35.68 8.57
CA ARG A 109 -41.00 -35.50 8.50
C ARG A 109 -40.58 -34.84 7.19
N ARG A 110 -41.17 -35.22 6.05
CA ARG A 110 -40.92 -34.61 4.76
C ARG A 110 -41.32 -33.14 4.72
N ASP A 111 -42.48 -32.79 5.29
CA ASP A 111 -42.94 -31.41 5.41
C ASP A 111 -41.96 -30.57 6.23
N ALA A 112 -41.41 -31.11 7.33
CA ALA A 112 -40.36 -30.42 8.10
C ALA A 112 -39.06 -30.23 7.31
N LEU A 113 -38.64 -31.23 6.50
CA LEU A 113 -37.47 -31.10 5.64
C LEU A 113 -37.68 -30.06 4.52
N GLU A 114 -38.91 -29.96 3.98
CA GLU A 114 -39.24 -28.91 3.02
C GLU A 114 -39.12 -27.49 3.60
N GLU A 115 -39.54 -27.29 4.86
CA GLU A 115 -39.31 -26.02 5.55
C GLU A 115 -37.83 -25.74 5.76
N ASP A 116 -37.05 -26.76 6.15
CA ASP A 116 -35.59 -26.64 6.29
C ASP A 116 -34.93 -26.30 4.97
N MET A 117 -35.33 -26.92 3.83
CA MET A 117 -34.83 -26.59 2.49
C MET A 117 -35.11 -25.13 2.11
N ARG A 118 -36.36 -24.67 2.32
CA ARG A 118 -36.73 -23.26 2.07
C ARG A 118 -35.86 -22.27 2.87
N ALA A 119 -35.57 -22.61 4.13
CA ALA A 119 -34.72 -21.77 4.98
C ALA A 119 -33.27 -21.70 4.45
N VAL A 120 -32.72 -22.83 3.98
CA VAL A 120 -31.38 -22.87 3.40
C VAL A 120 -31.33 -22.15 2.05
N ASP A 121 -32.34 -22.29 1.20
CA ASP A 121 -32.44 -21.57 -0.07
C ASP A 121 -32.48 -20.05 0.16
N ALA A 122 -33.23 -19.59 1.16
CA ALA A 122 -33.23 -18.18 1.53
C ALA A 122 -31.87 -17.68 2.02
N GLU A 123 -31.09 -18.53 2.68
CA GLU A 123 -29.70 -18.23 3.07
C GLU A 123 -28.79 -18.16 1.85
N LEU A 124 -28.90 -19.10 0.91
CA LEU A 124 -28.13 -19.11 -0.35
C LEU A 124 -28.42 -17.87 -1.21
N GLU A 125 -29.68 -17.42 -1.30
CA GLU A 125 -30.00 -16.18 -2.01
C GLU A 125 -29.36 -14.93 -1.35
N LYS A 126 -29.30 -14.88 -0.02
CA LYS A 126 -28.56 -13.81 0.68
C LYS A 126 -27.06 -13.86 0.37
N ILE A 127 -26.48 -15.06 0.39
CA ILE A 127 -25.07 -15.28 0.06
C ILE A 127 -24.80 -14.83 -1.38
N LYS A 128 -25.65 -15.17 -2.33
CA LYS A 128 -25.56 -14.74 -3.74
C LYS A 128 -25.58 -13.21 -3.89
N ALA A 129 -26.44 -12.53 -3.15
CA ALA A 129 -26.49 -11.08 -3.13
C ALA A 129 -25.18 -10.47 -2.57
N VAL A 130 -24.61 -11.06 -1.51
CA VAL A 130 -23.32 -10.61 -0.95
C VAL A 130 -22.16 -10.88 -1.90
N ARG A 131 -22.15 -12.03 -2.60
CA ARG A 131 -21.17 -12.32 -3.66
C ARG A 131 -21.18 -11.24 -4.76
N ALA A 132 -22.37 -10.84 -5.21
CA ALA A 132 -22.51 -9.77 -6.19
C ALA A 132 -21.95 -8.43 -5.71
N GLN A 133 -22.22 -8.07 -4.43
CA GLN A 133 -21.65 -6.86 -3.83
C GLN A 133 -20.13 -6.91 -3.73
N ILE A 134 -19.56 -8.06 -3.35
CA ILE A 134 -18.12 -8.29 -3.29
C ILE A 134 -17.49 -8.15 -4.67
N ALA A 135 -18.09 -8.75 -5.70
CA ALA A 135 -17.61 -8.65 -7.08
C ALA A 135 -17.58 -7.19 -7.56
N ALA A 136 -18.66 -6.44 -7.33
CA ALA A 136 -18.71 -5.01 -7.67
C ALA A 136 -17.67 -4.18 -6.89
N ALA A 137 -17.47 -4.47 -5.62
CA ALA A 137 -16.45 -3.80 -4.81
C ALA A 137 -15.03 -4.11 -5.30
N MET A 138 -14.75 -5.35 -5.69
CA MET A 138 -13.46 -5.73 -6.26
C MET A 138 -13.18 -5.00 -7.59
N GLU A 139 -14.16 -4.92 -8.48
CA GLU A 139 -14.03 -4.18 -9.74
C GLU A 139 -13.73 -2.70 -9.53
N GLN A 140 -14.43 -2.06 -8.57
CA GLN A 140 -14.16 -0.67 -8.19
C GLN A 140 -12.73 -0.48 -7.66
N ILE A 141 -12.29 -1.38 -6.77
CA ILE A 141 -10.93 -1.34 -6.20
C ILE A 141 -9.89 -1.51 -7.30
N GLU A 142 -10.07 -2.45 -8.22
CA GLU A 142 -9.17 -2.66 -9.35
C GLU A 142 -9.10 -1.44 -10.29
N GLY A 143 -10.22 -0.76 -10.50
CA GLY A 143 -10.26 0.52 -11.22
C GLY A 143 -9.41 1.59 -10.52
N VAL A 144 -9.55 1.72 -9.20
CA VAL A 144 -8.75 2.65 -8.40
C VAL A 144 -7.27 2.27 -8.43
N GLU A 145 -6.94 0.99 -8.24
CA GLU A 145 -5.54 0.49 -8.29
C GLU A 145 -4.88 0.82 -9.62
N ARG A 146 -5.56 0.58 -10.76
CA ARG A 146 -5.03 0.93 -12.09
C ARG A 146 -4.75 2.42 -12.23
N ASN A 147 -5.70 3.26 -11.86
CA ASN A 147 -5.58 4.71 -12.01
C ASN A 147 -4.48 5.29 -11.12
N VAL A 148 -4.47 4.91 -9.83
CA VAL A 148 -3.47 5.39 -8.88
C VAL A 148 -2.09 4.81 -9.17
N GLY A 149 -2.02 3.54 -9.60
CA GLY A 149 -0.79 2.90 -10.03
C GLY A 149 -0.17 3.57 -11.25
N ALA A 150 -0.96 3.93 -12.25
CA ALA A 150 -0.50 4.66 -13.43
C ALA A 150 0.01 6.07 -13.05
N ALA A 151 -0.74 6.80 -12.22
CA ALA A 151 -0.32 8.13 -11.73
C ALA A 151 0.98 8.05 -10.91
N PHE A 152 1.13 7.04 -10.04
CA PHE A 152 2.35 6.82 -9.28
C PHE A 152 3.54 6.47 -10.19
N ALA A 153 3.33 5.61 -11.19
CA ALA A 153 4.38 5.24 -12.15
C ALA A 153 4.85 6.46 -12.97
N GLN A 154 3.92 7.29 -13.43
CA GLN A 154 4.24 8.49 -14.18
C GLN A 154 5.01 9.50 -13.33
N LYS A 155 4.42 9.99 -12.23
CA LYS A 155 5.03 11.03 -11.37
C LYS A 155 6.33 10.55 -10.73
N GLY A 156 6.35 9.30 -10.26
CA GLY A 156 7.54 8.68 -9.70
C GLY A 156 8.64 8.49 -10.75
N GLY A 157 8.28 8.15 -11.98
CA GLY A 157 9.20 8.05 -13.13
C GLY A 157 9.83 9.39 -13.47
N GLU A 158 9.02 10.45 -13.58
CA GLU A 158 9.49 11.82 -13.84
C GLU A 158 10.46 12.31 -12.75
N LEU A 159 10.14 12.08 -11.47
CA LEU A 159 11.02 12.45 -10.35
C LEU A 159 12.33 11.65 -10.38
N LYS A 160 12.28 10.34 -10.63
CA LYS A 160 13.49 9.50 -10.73
C LYS A 160 14.39 9.95 -11.88
N GLN A 161 13.81 10.26 -13.04
CA GLN A 161 14.57 10.76 -14.18
C GLN A 161 15.24 12.10 -13.83
N ARG A 162 14.50 13.02 -13.23
CA ARG A 162 15.03 14.32 -12.79
C ARG A 162 16.17 14.16 -11.79
N ILE A 163 16.04 13.24 -10.82
CA ILE A 163 17.11 12.93 -9.85
C ILE A 163 18.35 12.40 -10.59
N ALA A 164 18.17 11.45 -11.51
CA ALA A 164 19.27 10.87 -12.28
C ALA A 164 20.01 11.94 -13.11
N ASP A 165 19.28 12.84 -13.76
CA ASP A 165 19.86 13.93 -14.54
C ASP A 165 20.67 14.90 -13.66
N MET A 166 20.16 15.25 -12.48
CA MET A 166 20.87 16.10 -11.52
C MET A 166 22.11 15.41 -10.97
N GLN A 167 22.04 14.12 -10.65
CA GLN A 167 23.19 13.32 -10.20
C GLN A 167 24.27 13.21 -11.29
N ALA A 168 23.88 13.03 -12.55
CA ALA A 168 24.82 13.01 -13.67
C ALA A 168 25.54 14.36 -13.83
N LYS A 169 24.82 15.48 -13.76
CA LYS A 169 25.39 16.84 -13.79
C LYS A 169 26.35 17.05 -12.63
N ARG A 170 25.95 16.71 -11.41
CA ARG A 170 26.79 16.79 -10.22
C ARG A 170 28.06 15.98 -10.35
N LYS A 171 27.98 14.76 -10.87
CA LYS A 171 29.14 13.88 -11.12
C LYS A 171 30.11 14.49 -12.13
N ALA A 172 29.60 15.06 -13.22
CA ALA A 172 30.43 15.73 -14.22
C ALA A 172 31.18 16.97 -13.67
N MET A 173 30.54 17.71 -12.75
CA MET A 173 31.20 18.82 -12.05
C MET A 173 32.27 18.33 -11.06
N ALA A 174 31.96 17.30 -10.27
CA ALA A 174 32.88 16.71 -9.30
C ALA A 174 34.19 16.22 -9.96
N GLN A 175 34.13 15.72 -11.21
CA GLN A 175 35.32 15.29 -11.98
C GLN A 175 36.28 16.41 -12.34
N ARG A 176 35.86 17.67 -12.32
CA ARG A 176 36.65 18.85 -12.59
C ARG A 176 37.30 19.47 -11.35
N VAL A 177 36.91 18.99 -10.18
CA VAL A 177 37.40 19.47 -8.89
C VAL A 177 38.64 18.65 -8.48
N PRO A 178 39.73 19.27 -7.97
CA PRO A 178 40.87 18.56 -7.42
C PRO A 178 40.44 17.61 -6.29
N ALA A 179 41.10 16.46 -6.20
CA ALA A 179 40.66 15.37 -5.29
C ALA A 179 40.63 15.79 -3.82
N ASP A 180 41.54 16.64 -3.38
CA ASP A 180 41.58 17.06 -1.96
C ASP A 180 40.50 18.08 -1.63
N ASP A 181 40.17 18.97 -2.56
CA ASP A 181 39.05 19.90 -2.44
C ASP A 181 37.72 19.13 -2.44
N MET A 182 37.61 18.09 -3.29
CA MET A 182 36.44 17.24 -3.33
C MET A 182 36.23 16.48 -2.01
N LYS A 183 37.28 15.93 -1.42
CA LYS A 183 37.22 15.31 -0.08
C LYS A 183 36.75 16.30 0.99
N LEU A 184 37.23 17.54 0.93
CA LEU A 184 36.83 18.59 1.85
C LEU A 184 35.34 18.90 1.69
N TYR A 185 34.86 19.04 0.44
CA TYR A 185 33.45 19.26 0.15
C TYR A 185 32.57 18.13 0.70
N GLU A 186 32.89 16.88 0.36
CA GLU A 186 32.10 15.71 0.74
C GLU A 186 32.05 15.49 2.26
N ARG A 187 33.20 15.64 2.93
CA ARG A 187 33.24 15.56 4.38
C ARG A 187 32.37 16.61 5.04
N THR A 188 32.40 17.83 4.51
CA THR A 188 31.59 18.94 5.06
C THR A 188 30.11 18.72 4.74
N ALA A 189 29.76 18.27 3.54
CA ALA A 189 28.40 17.95 3.15
C ALA A 189 27.79 16.88 4.05
N ALA A 190 28.53 15.81 4.33
CA ALA A 190 28.08 14.75 5.24
C ALA A 190 27.80 15.28 6.66
N ALA A 191 28.62 16.21 7.16
CA ALA A 191 28.45 16.80 8.50
C ALA A 191 27.34 17.87 8.57
N THR A 192 26.87 18.40 7.42
CA THR A 192 25.98 19.57 7.35
C THR A 192 24.68 19.32 6.59
N ALA A 193 24.26 18.06 6.58
CA ALA A 193 23.01 17.61 5.91
C ALA A 193 22.93 18.01 4.42
N GLY A 194 24.03 17.88 3.68
CA GLY A 194 24.11 18.16 2.25
C GLY A 194 24.28 19.64 1.86
N VAL A 195 24.51 20.54 2.83
CA VAL A 195 24.73 21.98 2.58
C VAL A 195 26.08 22.39 3.13
N PRO A 196 27.19 22.10 2.41
CA PRO A 196 28.55 22.35 2.92
C PRO A 196 28.99 23.81 2.90
N LEU A 197 28.40 24.66 2.08
CA LEU A 197 28.83 26.04 1.87
C LEU A 197 27.88 27.05 2.51
N ALA A 198 28.42 28.16 2.95
CA ALA A 198 27.67 29.33 3.40
C ALA A 198 28.41 30.62 2.98
N LEU A 199 27.68 31.69 2.76
CA LEU A 199 28.25 33.02 2.56
C LEU A 199 28.46 33.72 3.91
N LEU A 200 29.53 34.48 4.05
CA LEU A 200 29.68 35.43 5.14
C LEU A 200 28.93 36.71 4.76
N VAL A 201 27.88 37.04 5.50
CA VAL A 201 27.05 38.24 5.29
C VAL A 201 27.05 39.05 6.59
N GLU A 202 27.52 40.29 6.52
CA GLU A 202 27.52 41.20 7.70
C GLU A 202 28.08 40.53 8.97
N GLU A 203 29.23 39.89 8.84
CA GLU A 203 29.91 39.16 9.91
C GLU A 203 29.07 38.03 10.54
N ARG A 204 28.10 37.47 9.78
CA ARG A 204 27.28 36.34 10.17
C ARG A 204 27.42 35.20 9.13
N CYS A 205 27.36 33.99 9.64
CA CYS A 205 27.24 32.85 8.75
C CYS A 205 25.85 32.81 8.09
N GLY A 206 25.77 32.85 6.77
CA GLY A 206 24.50 32.85 6.02
C GLY A 206 23.67 31.56 6.20
N ALA A 207 24.26 30.48 6.68
CA ALA A 207 23.52 29.23 6.92
C ALA A 207 22.98 29.11 8.36
N CYS A 208 23.84 29.25 9.40
CA CYS A 208 23.41 29.13 10.78
C CYS A 208 23.03 30.46 11.43
N ARG A 209 23.24 31.57 10.74
CA ARG A 209 22.91 32.96 11.13
C ARG A 209 23.62 33.44 12.42
N THR A 210 24.54 32.66 12.96
CA THR A 210 25.31 33.02 14.15
C THR A 210 26.31 34.13 13.80
N PRO A 211 26.43 35.19 14.61
CA PRO A 211 27.44 36.22 14.43
C PRO A 211 28.85 35.65 14.69
N ILE A 212 29.82 36.16 13.96
CA ILE A 212 31.23 35.83 14.09
C ILE A 212 31.94 37.12 14.52
N GLU A 213 32.76 37.03 15.54
CA GLU A 213 33.48 38.17 16.08
C GLU A 213 34.35 38.85 15.02
N HIS A 214 34.33 40.20 14.97
CA HIS A 214 35.04 41.01 13.97
C HIS A 214 36.49 40.61 13.81
N GLY A 215 37.24 40.50 14.92
CA GLY A 215 38.64 40.11 14.91
C GLY A 215 38.87 38.77 14.19
N ARG A 216 37.97 37.80 14.45
CA ARG A 216 38.01 36.48 13.83
C ARG A 216 37.72 36.53 12.34
N VAL A 217 36.82 37.42 11.88
CA VAL A 217 36.52 37.63 10.47
C VAL A 217 37.75 38.22 9.75
N VAL A 218 38.45 39.17 10.36
CA VAL A 218 39.71 39.74 9.85
C VAL A 218 40.79 38.66 9.70
N ASP A 219 40.97 37.81 10.72
CA ASP A 219 41.91 36.68 10.70
C ASP A 219 41.56 35.66 9.59
N MET A 220 40.30 35.33 9.43
CA MET A 220 39.84 34.42 8.40
C MET A 220 40.16 34.98 6.99
N ARG A 221 39.89 36.29 6.75
CA ARG A 221 40.16 36.97 5.47
C ARG A 221 41.63 37.07 5.15
N SER A 222 42.50 37.23 6.15
CA SER A 222 43.95 37.24 5.97
C SER A 222 44.52 35.88 5.52
N GLN A 223 43.83 34.77 5.89
CA GLN A 223 44.21 33.41 5.56
C GLN A 223 43.73 32.90 4.21
N GLY A 224 42.76 33.59 3.58
CA GLY A 224 42.24 33.21 2.26
C GLY A 224 40.81 33.63 2.01
N ASN A 225 40.19 33.03 1.00
CA ASN A 225 38.81 33.34 0.54
C ASN A 225 37.74 32.40 1.14
N VAL A 226 38.17 31.30 1.79
CA VAL A 226 37.28 30.35 2.47
C VAL A 226 37.78 30.03 3.87
N ALA A 227 36.89 29.98 4.83
CA ALA A 227 37.14 29.55 6.20
C ALA A 227 36.12 28.52 6.65
N VAL A 228 36.31 27.90 7.83
CA VAL A 228 35.32 27.04 8.45
C VAL A 228 34.51 27.82 9.45
N CYS A 229 33.20 27.77 9.36
CA CYS A 229 32.34 28.42 10.36
C CYS A 229 32.53 27.78 11.73
N PRO A 230 32.89 28.57 12.78
CA PRO A 230 33.18 28.01 14.10
C PRO A 230 31.95 27.39 14.77
N ASN A 231 30.75 27.73 14.33
CA ASN A 231 29.51 27.28 14.95
C ASN A 231 28.89 26.06 14.29
N CYS A 232 28.88 26.03 12.94
CA CYS A 232 28.16 24.97 12.20
C CYS A 232 29.06 24.11 11.30
N GLY A 233 30.38 24.39 11.24
CA GLY A 233 31.35 23.60 10.51
C GLY A 233 31.30 23.74 8.97
N ARG A 234 30.40 24.56 8.41
CA ARG A 234 30.32 24.81 6.97
C ARG A 234 31.52 25.60 6.44
N LEU A 235 31.85 25.37 5.19
CA LEU A 235 32.83 26.20 4.48
C LEU A 235 32.20 27.58 4.22
N LEU A 236 32.79 28.58 4.82
CA LEU A 236 32.32 29.96 4.78
C LEU A 236 33.05 30.72 3.70
N ILE A 237 32.33 31.17 2.70
CA ILE A 237 32.88 32.02 1.63
C ILE A 237 32.95 33.43 2.17
N LEU A 238 34.17 33.99 2.24
CA LEU A 238 34.45 35.27 2.90
C LEU A 238 34.30 36.50 1.96
N GLN A 239 34.32 36.27 0.65
CA GLN A 239 34.11 37.28 -0.37
C GLN A 239 33.18 36.73 -1.42
N ALA A 240 32.04 37.41 -1.66
CA ALA A 240 31.24 37.21 -2.86
C ALA A 240 31.89 38.01 -4.00
N HIS A 241 32.32 37.34 -5.06
CA HIS A 241 32.69 37.99 -6.32
C HIS A 241 31.45 38.06 -7.19
#